data_3ce1c4a7c04c89bfa30d579d65a77739
#
_entry.id   3ce1c4a7c04c89bfa30d579d65a77739
#
_cell.length_a   1.000
_cell.length_b   1.000
_cell.length_c   1.000
_cell.angle_alpha   90.00
_cell.angle_beta   90.00
_cell.angle_gamma   90.00
#
_symmetry.space_group_name_H-M   'P 1'
#
loop_
_entity.id
_entity.type
_entity.pdbx_description
1 polymer ?
#
loop_
_entity_poly.entity_id
_entity_poly.type
_entity_poly.pdbx_seq_one_letter_code
_entity_poly.pdbx_strand_id
1 'polypeptide(L)'
;LLLVLKTGKVSFFQLRLKKYSLKNKILIGKKIKRICKNYNVKLIINDDPFLTKILNADGCHLGQNDINILEAKKIIKNKIIGITCHNSIRLARIAIKNKADYLAFGAFFPTRTKNAKYTATTKVLNTVKKLTKTPLIAIGGINNLNYKNLLLNKANFLAISSYIWNNKKYKPLEAIKKIR
;
A
#
# COMPACT_ATOMS: atom_id res chain seq x y z
N LEU A 1 5.11 -5.08 15.42
CA LEU A 1 5.41 -4.01 14.49
C LEU A 1 6.85 -3.52 14.64
N LEU A 2 7.29 -3.09 15.84
CA LEU A 2 8.64 -2.56 16.11
C LEU A 2 9.74 -3.41 15.50
N LEU A 3 9.75 -4.72 15.77
CA LEU A 3 10.76 -5.65 15.26
C LEU A 3 10.79 -5.72 13.73
N VAL A 4 9.63 -5.57 13.08
CA VAL A 4 9.54 -5.55 11.61
C VAL A 4 10.13 -4.25 11.05
N LEU A 5 9.79 -3.09 11.62
CA LEU A 5 10.32 -1.81 11.16
C LEU A 5 11.83 -1.67 11.42
N LYS A 6 12.32 -2.21 12.54
CA LYS A 6 13.77 -2.24 12.85
C LYS A 6 14.63 -2.94 11.80
N THR A 7 14.04 -3.77 10.93
CA THR A 7 14.80 -4.43 9.85
C THR A 7 15.28 -3.50 8.73
N GLY A 8 14.76 -2.25 8.67
CA GLY A 8 15.06 -1.31 7.58
C GLY A 8 14.44 -1.66 6.23
N LYS A 9 13.68 -2.76 6.14
CA LYS A 9 13.09 -3.24 4.86
C LYS A 9 11.73 -2.61 4.53
N VAL A 10 11.17 -1.78 5.40
CA VAL A 10 9.84 -1.19 5.26
C VAL A 10 9.97 0.31 5.01
N SER A 11 9.58 0.78 3.84
CA SER A 11 9.53 2.21 3.50
C SER A 11 8.19 2.85 3.84
N PHE A 12 7.10 2.08 3.73
CA PHE A 12 5.73 2.52 3.96
C PHE A 12 4.99 1.54 4.84
N PHE A 13 4.23 2.05 5.81
CA PHE A 13 3.29 1.26 6.61
C PHE A 13 1.86 1.73 6.32
N GLN A 14 1.03 0.87 5.74
CA GLN A 14 -0.37 1.20 5.47
C GLN A 14 -1.25 0.74 6.63
N LEU A 15 -1.93 1.69 7.28
CA LEU A 15 -2.85 1.43 8.39
C LEU A 15 -4.29 1.32 7.87
N ARG A 16 -4.91 0.13 8.05
CA ARG A 16 -6.28 -0.17 7.63
C ARG A 16 -7.13 -0.65 8.80
N LEU A 17 -8.03 0.19 9.30
CA LEU A 17 -8.85 -0.04 10.51
C LEU A 17 -10.34 0.07 10.18
N LYS A 18 -10.90 -0.84 9.35
CA LYS A 18 -12.29 -0.72 8.85
C LYS A 18 -13.38 -0.85 9.93
N LYS A 19 -13.14 -1.68 10.96
CA LYS A 19 -14.15 -2.01 11.98
C LYS A 19 -14.02 -1.19 13.28
N TYR A 20 -13.22 -0.15 13.30
CA TYR A 20 -12.96 0.65 14.50
C TYR A 20 -13.71 1.98 14.46
N SER A 21 -14.18 2.45 15.62
CA SER A 21 -14.71 3.80 15.77
C SER A 21 -13.66 4.87 15.45
N LEU A 22 -14.09 6.08 15.10
CA LEU A 22 -13.17 7.19 14.80
C LEU A 22 -12.22 7.47 15.97
N LYS A 23 -12.72 7.47 17.22
CA LYS A 23 -11.91 7.64 18.45
C LYS A 23 -10.78 6.61 18.50
N ASN A 24 -11.10 5.33 18.27
CA ASN A 24 -10.10 4.26 18.29
C ASN A 24 -9.13 4.33 17.10
N LYS A 25 -9.60 4.70 15.90
CA LYS A 25 -8.73 4.94 14.74
C LYS A 25 -7.69 6.04 15.03
N ILE A 26 -8.10 7.13 15.68
CA ILE A 26 -7.20 8.23 16.06
C ILE A 26 -6.20 7.75 17.11
N LEU A 27 -6.66 7.09 18.16
CA LEU A 27 -5.78 6.60 19.23
C LEU A 27 -4.71 5.63 18.71
N ILE A 28 -5.12 4.63 17.92
CA ILE A 28 -4.22 3.65 17.31
C ILE A 28 -3.30 4.35 16.30
N GLY A 29 -3.86 5.22 15.46
CA GLY A 29 -3.11 5.95 14.45
C GLY A 29 -2.00 6.82 15.03
N LYS A 30 -2.24 7.54 16.13
CA LYS A 30 -1.22 8.32 16.83
C LYS A 30 -0.06 7.44 17.35
N LYS A 31 -0.38 6.28 17.95
CA LYS A 31 0.64 5.32 18.42
C LYS A 31 1.47 4.77 17.24
N ILE A 32 0.81 4.35 16.17
CA ILE A 32 1.49 3.83 14.97
C ILE A 32 2.34 4.90 14.30
N LYS A 33 1.84 6.13 14.18
CA LYS A 33 2.61 7.25 13.61
C LYS A 33 3.91 7.50 14.37
N ARG A 34 3.86 7.52 15.72
CA ARG A 34 5.07 7.68 16.56
C ARG A 34 6.07 6.56 16.28
N ILE A 35 5.61 5.32 16.19
CA ILE A 35 6.46 4.17 15.87
C ILE A 35 7.08 4.33 14.47
N CYS A 36 6.28 4.62 13.45
CA CYS A 36 6.76 4.81 12.08
C CYS A 36 7.83 5.92 11.99
N LYS A 37 7.59 7.05 12.68
CA LYS A 37 8.56 8.18 12.73
C LYS A 37 9.91 7.76 13.29
N ASN A 38 9.94 6.95 14.35
CA ASN A 38 11.18 6.50 15.00
C ASN A 38 12.03 5.59 14.08
N TYR A 39 11.44 4.98 13.06
CA TYR A 39 12.13 4.11 12.10
C TYR A 39 12.19 4.70 10.68
N ASN A 40 11.89 6.00 10.53
CA ASN A 40 11.85 6.67 9.22
C ASN A 40 10.93 5.97 8.18
N VAL A 41 9.81 5.40 8.65
CA VAL A 41 8.80 4.74 7.82
C VAL A 41 7.63 5.70 7.60
N LYS A 42 7.18 5.85 6.35
CA LYS A 42 6.02 6.68 6.02
C LYS A 42 4.72 5.99 6.43
N LEU A 43 3.85 6.70 7.15
CA LEU A 43 2.52 6.21 7.52
C LEU A 43 1.50 6.59 6.43
N ILE A 44 0.90 5.59 5.82
CA ILE A 44 -0.19 5.74 4.83
C ILE A 44 -1.50 5.28 5.46
N ILE A 45 -2.53 6.10 5.40
CA ILE A 45 -3.88 5.76 5.86
C ILE A 45 -4.67 5.18 4.69
N ASN A 46 -5.35 4.06 4.93
CA ASN A 46 -6.16 3.40 3.91
C ASN A 46 -7.55 4.05 3.81
N ASP A 47 -7.97 4.42 2.61
CA ASP A 47 -9.32 4.91 2.19
C ASP A 47 -9.77 6.26 2.79
N ASP A 48 -9.05 6.85 3.78
CA ASP A 48 -9.57 7.96 4.60
C ASP A 48 -8.65 9.21 4.63
N PRO A 49 -8.85 10.18 3.72
CA PRO A 49 -8.09 11.44 3.72
C PRO A 49 -8.34 12.31 4.95
N PHE A 50 -9.54 12.27 5.54
CA PHE A 50 -9.83 13.05 6.76
C PHE A 50 -9.03 12.53 7.95
N LEU A 51 -8.99 11.21 8.14
CA LEU A 51 -8.15 10.59 9.16
C LEU A 51 -6.65 10.87 8.89
N THR A 52 -6.23 10.88 7.61
CA THR A 52 -4.87 11.27 7.21
C THR A 52 -4.53 12.68 7.70
N LYS A 53 -5.44 13.62 7.50
CA LYS A 53 -5.29 15.02 7.97
C LYS A 53 -5.25 15.09 9.49
N ILE A 54 -6.20 14.46 10.20
CA ILE A 54 -6.28 14.44 11.67
C ILE A 54 -4.99 13.88 12.30
N LEU A 55 -4.47 12.79 11.75
CA LEU A 55 -3.24 12.17 12.22
C LEU A 55 -1.98 12.90 11.74
N ASN A 56 -2.11 13.84 10.83
CA ASN A 56 -1.00 14.38 10.05
C ASN A 56 -0.10 13.25 9.51
N ALA A 57 -0.69 12.16 8.99
CA ALA A 57 0.02 11.05 8.39
C ALA A 57 0.74 11.48 7.10
N ASP A 58 1.65 10.66 6.59
CA ASP A 58 2.44 10.99 5.41
C ASP A 58 1.64 10.89 4.11
N GLY A 59 0.56 10.10 4.09
CA GLY A 59 -0.28 9.97 2.90
C GLY A 59 -1.53 9.12 3.10
N CYS A 60 -2.27 8.97 2.00
CA CYS A 60 -3.48 8.17 1.90
C CYS A 60 -3.40 7.22 0.70
N HIS A 61 -3.98 6.02 0.84
CA HIS A 61 -4.18 5.09 -0.26
C HIS A 61 -5.67 4.96 -0.57
N LEU A 62 -6.07 5.17 -1.82
CA LEU A 62 -7.45 5.19 -2.25
C LEU A 62 -7.74 4.03 -3.21
N GLY A 63 -8.86 3.37 -3.00
CA GLY A 63 -9.47 2.45 -3.95
C GLY A 63 -10.40 3.17 -4.94
N GLN A 64 -11.04 2.39 -5.82
CA GLN A 64 -11.90 2.95 -6.88
C GLN A 64 -13.28 3.41 -6.40
N ASN A 65 -13.70 2.95 -5.20
CA ASN A 65 -14.99 3.31 -4.59
C ASN A 65 -14.84 4.35 -3.47
N ASP A 66 -13.62 4.82 -3.23
CA ASP A 66 -13.33 5.84 -2.23
C ASP A 66 -13.45 7.25 -2.85
N ILE A 67 -13.26 8.27 -2.05
CA ILE A 67 -13.19 9.66 -2.53
C ILE A 67 -12.17 9.79 -3.67
N ASN A 68 -12.46 10.56 -4.69
CA ASN A 68 -11.57 10.70 -5.84
C ASN A 68 -10.28 11.48 -5.47
N ILE A 69 -9.24 11.31 -6.29
CA ILE A 69 -7.91 11.86 -6.03
C ILE A 69 -7.91 13.40 -5.95
N LEU A 70 -8.73 14.09 -6.75
CA LEU A 70 -8.77 15.57 -6.77
C LEU A 70 -9.36 16.12 -5.47
N GLU A 71 -10.42 15.49 -4.97
CA GLU A 71 -11.01 15.83 -3.66
C GLU A 71 -10.06 15.48 -2.52
N ALA A 72 -9.42 14.31 -2.55
CA ALA A 72 -8.42 13.95 -1.56
C ALA A 72 -7.26 14.97 -1.50
N LYS A 73 -6.79 15.46 -2.64
CA LYS A 73 -5.76 16.52 -2.72
C LYS A 73 -6.19 17.82 -2.05
N LYS A 74 -7.45 18.21 -2.16
CA LYS A 74 -7.97 19.40 -1.45
C LYS A 74 -7.90 19.23 0.07
N ILE A 75 -8.13 17.99 0.59
CA ILE A 75 -8.14 17.68 2.02
C ILE A 75 -6.73 17.58 2.59
N ILE A 76 -5.84 16.83 1.92
CA ILE A 76 -4.51 16.49 2.46
C ILE A 76 -3.35 17.18 1.76
N LYS A 77 -3.65 18.07 0.79
CA LYS A 77 -2.67 18.94 0.08
C LYS A 77 -1.45 18.15 -0.43
N ASN A 78 -0.27 18.46 0.09
CA ASN A 78 1.04 17.94 -0.35
C ASN A 78 1.38 16.56 0.23
N LYS A 79 0.40 15.78 0.69
CA LYS A 79 0.61 14.42 1.20
C LYS A 79 0.60 13.41 0.06
N ILE A 80 1.25 12.28 0.28
CA ILE A 80 1.31 11.17 -0.68
C ILE A 80 -0.08 10.61 -0.93
N ILE A 81 -0.47 10.45 -2.19
CA ILE A 81 -1.71 9.78 -2.59
C ILE A 81 -1.41 8.62 -3.53
N GLY A 82 -1.70 7.42 -3.07
CA GLY A 82 -1.64 6.21 -3.88
C GLY A 82 -3.00 5.76 -4.36
N ILE A 83 -3.08 5.18 -5.55
CA ILE A 83 -4.33 4.74 -6.18
C ILE A 83 -4.28 3.26 -6.54
N THR A 84 -5.31 2.49 -6.16
CA THR A 84 -5.52 1.13 -6.64
C THR A 84 -5.96 1.15 -8.11
N CYS A 85 -5.22 0.47 -8.99
CA CYS A 85 -5.53 0.35 -10.42
C CYS A 85 -5.95 -1.06 -10.83
N HIS A 86 -6.05 -2.02 -9.90
CA HIS A 86 -6.37 -3.43 -10.16
C HIS A 86 -5.46 -4.06 -11.24
N ASN A 87 -6.02 -4.50 -12.37
CA ASN A 87 -5.29 -4.95 -13.56
C ASN A 87 -5.62 -4.06 -14.78
N SER A 88 -5.81 -2.74 -14.55
CA SER A 88 -6.37 -1.84 -15.55
C SER A 88 -5.41 -0.74 -15.97
N ILE A 89 -4.98 -0.78 -17.23
CA ILE A 89 -4.20 0.30 -17.86
C ILE A 89 -5.02 1.60 -17.91
N ARG A 90 -6.35 1.51 -18.13
CA ARG A 90 -7.24 2.67 -18.15
C ARG A 90 -7.25 3.41 -16.81
N LEU A 91 -7.39 2.68 -15.71
CA LEU A 91 -7.35 3.26 -14.37
C LEU A 91 -5.97 3.87 -14.07
N ALA A 92 -4.90 3.21 -14.50
CA ALA A 92 -3.55 3.74 -14.37
C ALA A 92 -3.39 5.07 -15.11
N ARG A 93 -3.86 5.18 -16.36
CA ARG A 93 -3.82 6.45 -17.13
C ARG A 93 -4.58 7.59 -16.44
N ILE A 94 -5.75 7.30 -15.87
CA ILE A 94 -6.53 8.28 -15.10
C ILE A 94 -5.77 8.74 -13.86
N ALA A 95 -5.19 7.82 -13.11
CA ALA A 95 -4.42 8.13 -11.91
C ALA A 95 -3.13 8.93 -12.23
N ILE A 96 -2.44 8.60 -13.32
CA ILE A 96 -1.27 9.36 -13.83
C ILE A 96 -1.67 10.79 -14.21
N LYS A 97 -2.75 10.94 -14.99
CA LYS A 97 -3.29 12.26 -15.38
C LYS A 97 -3.58 13.14 -14.17
N ASN A 98 -4.12 12.54 -13.11
CA ASN A 98 -4.44 13.23 -11.86
C ASN A 98 -3.24 13.30 -10.89
N LYS A 99 -2.03 12.96 -11.35
CA LYS A 99 -0.77 13.07 -10.59
C LYS A 99 -0.82 12.28 -9.27
N ALA A 100 -1.21 10.99 -9.32
CA ALA A 100 -1.03 10.06 -8.19
C ALA A 100 0.47 9.86 -7.92
N ASP A 101 0.86 9.75 -6.64
CA ASP A 101 2.25 9.58 -6.24
C ASP A 101 2.72 8.14 -6.41
N TYR A 102 1.81 7.17 -6.37
CA TYR A 102 2.07 5.77 -6.74
C TYR A 102 0.81 5.06 -7.21
N LEU A 103 1.01 3.98 -7.99
CA LEU A 103 -0.05 3.15 -8.55
C LEU A 103 0.06 1.73 -8.01
N ALA A 104 -1.03 1.19 -7.46
CA ALA A 104 -1.06 -0.17 -6.93
C ALA A 104 -1.85 -1.11 -7.85
N PHE A 105 -1.24 -2.25 -8.19
CA PHE A 105 -1.82 -3.29 -9.05
C PHE A 105 -1.96 -4.59 -8.28
N GLY A 106 -3.04 -5.32 -8.53
CA GLY A 106 -3.31 -6.60 -7.85
C GLY A 106 -4.80 -7.02 -7.92
N ALA A 107 -5.13 -8.18 -7.38
CA ALA A 107 -4.23 -9.09 -6.68
C ALA A 107 -3.42 -9.93 -7.69
N PHE A 108 -2.11 -10.10 -7.45
CA PHE A 108 -1.27 -10.96 -8.31
C PHE A 108 -1.41 -12.44 -7.99
N PHE A 109 -1.71 -12.76 -6.74
CA PHE A 109 -1.88 -14.15 -6.28
C PHE A 109 -3.12 -14.26 -5.38
N PRO A 110 -3.67 -15.46 -5.18
CA PRO A 110 -4.81 -15.69 -4.29
C PRO A 110 -4.55 -15.09 -2.89
N THR A 111 -5.55 -14.40 -2.34
CA THR A 111 -5.43 -13.72 -1.04
C THR A 111 -6.71 -13.83 -0.22
N ARG A 112 -6.57 -14.00 1.10
CA ARG A 112 -7.69 -14.02 2.06
C ARG A 112 -7.99 -12.66 2.69
N THR A 113 -7.14 -11.66 2.46
CA THR A 113 -7.26 -10.34 3.12
C THR A 113 -8.42 -9.50 2.56
N LYS A 114 -8.76 -9.72 1.30
CA LYS A 114 -9.86 -9.06 0.58
C LYS A 114 -10.35 -10.03 -0.50
N ASN A 115 -11.66 -10.16 -0.69
CA ASN A 115 -12.18 -10.88 -1.87
C ASN A 115 -11.71 -10.15 -3.12
N ALA A 116 -10.66 -10.67 -3.73
CA ALA A 116 -10.06 -10.06 -4.91
C ALA A 116 -10.94 -10.36 -6.12
N LYS A 117 -11.73 -9.38 -6.55
CA LYS A 117 -12.53 -9.46 -7.79
C LYS A 117 -11.67 -9.43 -9.06
N TYR A 118 -10.40 -9.05 -8.95
CA TYR A 118 -9.49 -8.84 -10.07
C TYR A 118 -8.20 -9.61 -9.86
N THR A 119 -7.75 -10.32 -10.89
CA THR A 119 -6.42 -10.95 -10.95
C THR A 119 -5.52 -10.12 -11.86
N ALA A 120 -4.39 -9.66 -11.34
CA ALA A 120 -3.39 -8.93 -12.12
C ALA A 120 -2.33 -9.88 -12.68
N THR A 121 -1.79 -9.50 -13.83
CA THR A 121 -0.64 -10.16 -14.44
C THR A 121 0.53 -9.20 -14.54
N THR A 122 1.77 -9.71 -14.60
CA THR A 122 2.97 -8.87 -14.73
C THR A 122 2.97 -8.02 -16.00
N LYS A 123 2.17 -8.40 -17.02
CA LYS A 123 1.98 -7.62 -18.24
C LYS A 123 1.51 -6.19 -17.94
N VAL A 124 0.62 -5.98 -16.95
CA VAL A 124 0.16 -4.62 -16.60
C VAL A 124 1.29 -3.75 -16.05
N LEU A 125 2.18 -4.31 -15.22
CA LEU A 125 3.34 -3.57 -14.70
C LEU A 125 4.27 -3.13 -15.82
N ASN A 126 4.65 -4.06 -16.70
CA ASN A 126 5.52 -3.79 -17.85
C ASN A 126 4.91 -2.74 -18.80
N THR A 127 3.61 -2.83 -19.06
CA THR A 127 2.92 -1.88 -19.94
C THR A 127 2.84 -0.49 -19.29
N VAL A 128 2.43 -0.39 -18.02
CA VAL A 128 2.29 0.90 -17.35
C VAL A 128 3.65 1.56 -17.10
N LYS A 129 4.71 0.78 -16.85
CA LYS A 129 6.05 1.34 -16.67
C LYS A 129 6.59 2.08 -17.90
N LYS A 130 6.12 1.71 -19.09
CA LYS A 130 6.44 2.46 -20.33
C LYS A 130 5.70 3.80 -20.43
N LEU A 131 4.62 3.99 -19.68
CA LEU A 131 3.77 5.19 -19.71
C LEU A 131 4.15 6.23 -18.65
N THR A 132 4.88 5.83 -17.60
CA THR A 132 5.14 6.73 -16.47
C THR A 132 6.39 6.36 -15.67
N LYS A 133 7.00 7.37 -15.05
CA LYS A 133 8.02 7.21 -14.02
C LYS A 133 7.41 7.00 -12.61
N THR A 134 6.09 7.20 -12.43
CA THR A 134 5.38 6.99 -11.17
C THR A 134 5.65 5.59 -10.62
N PRO A 135 5.97 5.44 -9.33
CA PRO A 135 6.23 4.15 -8.71
C PRO A 135 5.05 3.19 -8.83
N LEU A 136 5.33 1.93 -9.15
CA LEU A 136 4.35 0.85 -9.25
C LEU A 136 4.47 -0.06 -8.04
N ILE A 137 3.35 -0.34 -7.38
CA ILE A 137 3.26 -1.24 -6.22
C ILE A 137 2.49 -2.49 -6.63
N ALA A 138 3.08 -3.65 -6.40
CA ALA A 138 2.38 -4.93 -6.53
C ALA A 138 1.78 -5.36 -5.18
N ILE A 139 0.51 -5.82 -5.20
CA ILE A 139 -0.23 -6.25 -4.02
C ILE A 139 -1.01 -7.55 -4.28
N GLY A 140 -1.26 -8.31 -3.22
CA GLY A 140 -2.16 -9.47 -3.20
C GLY A 140 -1.43 -10.80 -3.26
N GLY A 141 -1.50 -11.58 -2.17
CA GLY A 141 -0.97 -12.94 -2.04
C GLY A 141 0.55 -13.06 -2.12
N ILE A 142 1.29 -11.95 -1.97
CA ILE A 142 2.75 -11.93 -2.10
C ILE A 142 3.41 -12.57 -0.88
N ASN A 143 4.42 -13.41 -1.13
CA ASN A 143 5.20 -14.12 -0.14
C ASN A 143 6.66 -14.31 -0.58
N ASN A 144 7.46 -15.05 0.19
CA ASN A 144 8.87 -15.27 -0.09
C ASN A 144 9.18 -16.15 -1.32
N LEU A 145 8.20 -16.84 -1.86
CA LEU A 145 8.38 -17.72 -3.03
C LEU A 145 8.06 -17.00 -4.36
N ASN A 146 7.20 -15.96 -4.32
CA ASN A 146 6.66 -15.35 -5.53
C ASN A 146 7.01 -13.86 -5.75
N TYR A 147 7.58 -13.17 -4.76
CA TYR A 147 7.84 -11.73 -4.83
C TYR A 147 8.88 -11.32 -5.87
N LYS A 148 9.92 -12.14 -6.11
CA LYS A 148 11.04 -11.80 -7.02
C LYS A 148 10.56 -11.53 -8.45
N ASN A 149 9.62 -12.36 -8.94
CA ASN A 149 9.06 -12.18 -10.28
C ASN A 149 8.38 -10.82 -10.47
N LEU A 150 7.75 -10.27 -9.42
CA LEU A 150 7.11 -8.96 -9.49
C LEU A 150 8.13 -7.83 -9.61
N LEU A 151 9.25 -7.91 -8.88
CA LEU A 151 10.35 -6.94 -8.95
C LEU A 151 11.03 -6.98 -10.32
N LEU A 152 11.32 -8.18 -10.86
CA LEU A 152 11.85 -8.36 -12.21
C LEU A 152 10.92 -7.76 -13.27
N ASN A 153 9.61 -7.78 -13.05
CA ASN A 153 8.59 -7.21 -13.93
C ASN A 153 8.22 -5.76 -13.56
N LYS A 154 9.18 -4.98 -13.04
CA LYS A 154 9.08 -3.53 -12.87
C LYS A 154 8.19 -3.05 -11.70
N ALA A 155 7.78 -3.88 -10.74
CA ALA A 155 7.28 -3.38 -9.48
C ALA A 155 8.41 -2.65 -8.73
N ASN A 156 8.14 -1.44 -8.25
CA ASN A 156 9.10 -0.67 -7.44
C ASN A 156 8.98 -1.03 -5.95
N PHE A 157 7.76 -1.39 -5.51
CA PHE A 157 7.48 -1.79 -4.13
C PHE A 157 6.50 -2.96 -4.10
N LEU A 158 6.49 -3.67 -2.98
CA LEU A 158 5.60 -4.78 -2.69
C LEU A 158 4.74 -4.45 -1.48
N ALA A 159 3.41 -4.53 -1.60
CA ALA A 159 2.50 -4.41 -0.47
C ALA A 159 2.15 -5.81 0.05
N ILE A 160 2.72 -6.17 1.18
CA ILE A 160 2.63 -7.51 1.78
C ILE A 160 1.92 -7.41 3.12
N SER A 161 0.80 -8.10 3.29
CA SER A 161 0.04 -8.09 4.54
C SER A 161 -0.01 -9.47 5.19
N SER A 162 -0.84 -10.38 4.68
CA SER A 162 -1.10 -11.68 5.32
C SER A 162 0.14 -12.54 5.52
N TYR A 163 1.09 -12.49 4.60
CA TYR A 163 2.36 -13.21 4.75
C TYR A 163 3.18 -12.73 5.96
N ILE A 164 3.11 -11.44 6.29
CA ILE A 164 3.84 -10.88 7.43
C ILE A 164 3.04 -11.04 8.73
N TRP A 165 1.74 -10.71 8.72
CA TRP A 165 0.96 -10.55 9.95
C TRP A 165 0.13 -11.79 10.33
N ASN A 166 -0.27 -12.60 9.34
CA ASN A 166 -1.16 -13.75 9.51
C ASN A 166 -0.50 -15.05 9.05
N ASN A 167 0.83 -15.12 9.06
CA ASN A 167 1.57 -16.32 8.67
C ASN A 167 1.49 -17.37 9.77
N LYS A 168 1.09 -18.62 9.40
CA LYS A 168 1.00 -19.72 10.34
C LYS A 168 2.35 -20.36 10.69
N LYS A 169 3.36 -20.20 9.79
CA LYS A 169 4.68 -20.83 9.93
C LYS A 169 5.73 -19.91 10.54
N TYR A 170 5.67 -18.61 10.24
CA TYR A 170 6.70 -17.65 10.62
C TYR A 170 6.13 -16.51 11.46
N LYS A 171 6.82 -16.10 12.51
CA LYS A 171 6.54 -14.83 13.20
C LYS A 171 6.82 -13.65 12.26
N PRO A 172 6.21 -12.46 12.47
CA PRO A 172 6.38 -11.31 11.56
C PRO A 172 7.83 -10.92 11.26
N LEU A 173 8.72 -11.00 12.26
CA LEU A 173 10.15 -10.73 12.07
C LEU A 173 10.83 -11.76 11.16
N GLU A 174 10.50 -13.02 11.31
CA GLU A 174 11.06 -14.09 10.48
C GLU A 174 10.54 -13.99 9.04
N ALA A 175 9.23 -13.72 8.91
CA ALA A 175 8.59 -13.55 7.61
C ALA A 175 9.21 -12.41 6.79
N ILE A 176 9.43 -11.21 7.40
CA ILE A 176 10.04 -10.08 6.69
C ILE A 176 11.49 -10.35 6.31
N LYS A 177 12.26 -11.09 7.13
CA LYS A 177 13.63 -11.46 6.80
C LYS A 177 13.76 -12.37 5.58
N LYS A 178 12.71 -13.14 5.26
CA LYS A 178 12.66 -14.02 4.07
C LYS A 178 12.34 -13.27 2.77
N ILE A 179 11.89 -12.03 2.83
CA ILE A 179 11.80 -11.11 1.69
C ILE A 179 13.17 -10.41 1.59
N ARG A 180 13.96 -10.80 0.60
CA ARG A 180 15.35 -10.33 0.38
C ARG A 180 15.41 -9.35 -0.77
#